data_8af1cf9042c3c5dc86a76fb168d2fce6
#
_entry.id   8af1cf9042c3c5dc86a76fb168d2fce6
#
_cell.length_a   1.000
_cell.length_b   1.000
_cell.length_c   1.000
_cell.angle_alpha   90.00
_cell.angle_beta   90.00
_cell.angle_gamma   90.00
#
_symmetry.space_group_name_H-M   'P 1'
#
loop_
_entity.id
_entity.type
_entity.pdbx_description
1 polymer ?
#
loop_
_entity_poly.entity_id
_entity_poly.type
_entity_poly.pdbx_seq_one_letter_code
_entity_poly.pdbx_strand_id
1 'polypeptide(L)'
;MIYWFTGQPGAGKTTLAKHLISYLSNTERVIHIDGDDLRDIFKNKDYSETGRRRNIERAQDIARFMNEKECSVVVSLVSPYKDQREEFKENNEVIEIYIHTSEVRGRENFHVLDYDPPTENFIEIDTTNKGEDESFIDLIKLIDL
;
A
#
# COMPACT_ATOMS: atom_id res chain seq x y z
N MET A 1 6.49 -10.90 -6.67
CA MET A 1 5.39 -10.71 -5.70
C MET A 1 5.07 -9.22 -5.58
N ILE A 2 3.80 -8.89 -5.48
CA ILE A 2 3.31 -7.53 -5.28
C ILE A 2 2.84 -7.41 -3.83
N TYR A 3 3.43 -6.46 -3.09
CA TYR A 3 3.05 -6.15 -1.71
C TYR A 3 2.31 -4.81 -1.75
N TRP A 4 1.04 -4.82 -1.41
CA TRP A 4 0.18 -3.64 -1.53
C TRP A 4 -0.24 -3.13 -0.16
N PHE A 5 0.32 -1.98 0.25
CA PHE A 5 -0.07 -1.31 1.49
C PHE A 5 -1.26 -0.41 1.22
N THR A 6 -2.33 -0.58 1.98
CA THR A 6 -3.53 0.24 1.95
C THR A 6 -3.85 0.77 3.35
N GLY A 7 -4.52 1.90 3.42
CA GLY A 7 -4.90 2.53 4.69
C GLY A 7 -4.96 4.04 4.57
N GLN A 8 -5.51 4.68 5.59
CA GLN A 8 -5.66 6.14 5.63
C GLN A 8 -4.31 6.85 5.67
N PRO A 9 -4.24 8.13 5.26
CA PRO A 9 -3.04 8.94 5.45
C PRO A 9 -2.64 8.99 6.92
N GLY A 10 -1.34 8.88 7.19
CA GLY A 10 -0.82 8.92 8.57
C GLY A 10 -0.83 7.59 9.29
N ALA A 11 -1.31 6.52 8.68
CA ALA A 11 -1.35 5.21 9.31
C ALA A 11 0.05 4.55 9.40
N GLY A 12 1.01 4.98 8.58
CA GLY A 12 2.36 4.44 8.60
C GLY A 12 2.73 3.61 7.38
N LYS A 13 1.94 3.66 6.31
CA LYS A 13 2.16 2.87 5.08
C LYS A 13 3.54 3.08 4.48
N THR A 14 3.91 4.34 4.23
CA THR A 14 5.17 4.66 3.56
C THR A 14 6.36 4.23 4.40
N THR A 15 6.29 4.42 5.70
CA THR A 15 7.35 4.02 6.62
C THR A 15 7.57 2.51 6.59
N LEU A 16 6.49 1.73 6.73
CA LEU A 16 6.59 0.27 6.69
C LEU A 16 6.98 -0.24 5.30
N ALA A 17 6.50 0.42 4.25
CA ALA A 17 6.91 0.08 2.88
C ALA A 17 8.41 0.23 2.70
N LYS A 18 9.00 1.29 3.21
CA LYS A 18 10.45 1.51 3.14
C LYS A 18 11.24 0.46 3.90
N HIS A 19 10.76 0.05 5.07
CA HIS A 19 11.36 -1.04 5.84
C HIS A 19 11.32 -2.36 5.05
N LEU A 20 10.17 -2.66 4.43
CA LEU A 20 10.03 -3.87 3.63
C LEU A 20 10.96 -3.85 2.41
N ILE A 21 11.08 -2.72 1.74
CA ILE A 21 11.97 -2.57 0.59
C ILE A 21 13.42 -2.84 1.00
N SER A 22 13.87 -2.27 2.12
CA SER A 22 15.22 -2.51 2.63
C SER A 22 15.46 -3.99 2.93
N TYR A 23 14.47 -4.65 3.51
CA TYR A 23 14.54 -6.07 3.83
C TYR A 23 14.63 -6.93 2.56
N LEU A 24 13.74 -6.69 1.59
CA LEU A 24 13.68 -7.48 0.36
C LEU A 24 14.87 -7.22 -0.57
N SER A 25 15.43 -6.02 -0.55
CA SER A 25 16.52 -5.63 -1.45
C SER A 25 17.80 -6.43 -1.25
N ASN A 26 17.93 -7.13 -0.15
CA ASN A 26 19.08 -8.00 0.11
C ASN A 26 19.09 -9.23 -0.80
N THR A 27 17.93 -9.67 -1.29
CA THR A 27 17.80 -10.91 -2.07
C THR A 27 17.03 -10.74 -3.38
N GLU A 28 16.37 -9.61 -3.60
CA GLU A 28 15.47 -9.41 -4.74
C GLU A 28 15.64 -8.02 -5.35
N ARG A 29 15.19 -7.90 -6.60
CA ARG A 29 14.99 -6.57 -7.21
C ARG A 29 13.66 -6.07 -6.71
N VAL A 30 13.65 -4.86 -6.13
CA VAL A 30 12.44 -4.29 -5.54
C VAL A 30 12.22 -2.89 -6.09
N ILE A 31 10.97 -2.60 -6.44
CA ILE A 31 10.53 -1.27 -6.86
C ILE A 31 9.47 -0.77 -5.90
N HIS A 32 9.56 0.48 -5.52
CA HIS A 32 8.55 1.16 -4.72
C HIS A 32 7.65 2.02 -5.62
N ILE A 33 6.35 1.81 -5.52
CA ILE A 33 5.35 2.67 -6.15
C ILE A 33 4.62 3.41 -5.05
N ASP A 34 4.87 4.71 -4.94
CA ASP A 34 4.21 5.58 -3.98
C ASP A 34 3.16 6.41 -4.68
N GLY A 35 2.00 6.57 -4.05
CA GLY A 35 0.88 7.28 -4.65
C GLY A 35 1.16 8.73 -5.00
N ASP A 36 1.90 9.43 -4.14
CA ASP A 36 2.26 10.84 -4.37
C ASP A 36 3.22 10.98 -5.54
N ASP A 37 4.18 10.08 -5.67
CA ASP A 37 5.12 10.07 -6.80
C ASP A 37 4.37 9.88 -8.12
N LEU A 38 3.38 9.01 -8.17
CA LEU A 38 2.58 8.81 -9.37
C LEU A 38 1.78 10.05 -9.73
N ARG A 39 1.22 10.73 -8.73
CA ARG A 39 0.48 11.96 -8.99
C ARG A 39 1.38 13.03 -9.58
N ASP A 40 2.62 13.12 -9.11
CA ASP A 40 3.59 14.07 -9.65
C ASP A 40 3.96 13.74 -11.11
N ILE A 41 4.25 12.49 -11.39
CA ILE A 41 4.65 12.05 -12.73
C ILE A 41 3.53 12.24 -13.74
N PHE A 42 2.31 11.85 -13.37
CA PHE A 42 1.14 11.94 -14.27
C PHE A 42 0.40 13.27 -14.17
N LYS A 43 0.86 14.17 -13.30
CA LYS A 43 0.24 15.48 -13.06
C LYS A 43 -1.24 15.35 -12.72
N ASN A 44 -1.58 14.34 -11.94
CA ASN A 44 -2.95 14.09 -11.51
C ASN A 44 -3.23 14.83 -10.20
N LYS A 45 -3.99 15.91 -10.29
CA LYS A 45 -4.43 16.71 -9.14
C LYS A 45 -5.92 16.52 -8.86
N ASP A 46 -6.53 15.51 -9.48
CA ASP A 46 -7.94 15.19 -9.30
C ASP A 46 -8.11 14.26 -8.11
N TYR A 47 -8.69 14.77 -7.03
CA TYR A 47 -8.96 14.02 -5.80
C TYR A 47 -10.39 13.53 -5.70
N SER A 48 -11.18 13.66 -6.80
CA SER A 48 -12.48 13.01 -6.91
C SER A 48 -12.30 11.50 -6.99
N GLU A 49 -13.39 10.75 -6.87
CA GLU A 49 -13.35 9.29 -7.02
C GLU A 49 -12.71 8.88 -8.36
N THR A 50 -13.09 9.55 -9.45
CA THR A 50 -12.53 9.26 -10.77
C THR A 50 -11.01 9.44 -10.81
N GLY A 51 -10.51 10.54 -10.28
CA GLY A 51 -9.08 10.83 -10.25
C GLY A 51 -8.30 9.87 -9.33
N ARG A 52 -8.90 9.51 -8.20
CA ARG A 52 -8.31 8.55 -7.28
C ARG A 52 -8.24 7.16 -7.89
N ARG A 53 -9.32 6.70 -8.52
CA ARG A 53 -9.35 5.40 -9.20
C ARG A 53 -8.34 5.33 -10.33
N ARG A 54 -8.17 6.42 -11.06
CA ARG A 54 -7.18 6.49 -12.14
C ARG A 54 -5.75 6.36 -11.60
N ASN A 55 -5.44 7.02 -10.50
CA ASN A 55 -4.12 6.92 -9.88
C ASN A 55 -3.83 5.50 -9.41
N ILE A 56 -4.83 4.85 -8.80
CA ILE A 56 -4.71 3.45 -8.36
C ILE A 56 -4.53 2.51 -9.55
N GLU A 57 -5.31 2.69 -10.60
CA GLU A 57 -5.21 1.88 -11.82
C GLU A 57 -3.82 1.96 -12.45
N ARG A 58 -3.24 3.15 -12.49
CA ARG A 58 -1.87 3.33 -12.97
C ARG A 58 -0.86 2.57 -12.12
N ALA A 59 -1.02 2.64 -10.79
CA ALA A 59 -0.17 1.88 -9.87
C ALA A 59 -0.31 0.38 -10.12
N GLN A 60 -1.53 -0.10 -10.34
CA GLN A 60 -1.81 -1.51 -10.62
C GLN A 60 -1.15 -1.95 -11.92
N ASP A 61 -1.26 -1.16 -12.97
CA ASP A 61 -0.67 -1.49 -14.27
C ASP A 61 0.85 -1.53 -14.20
N ILE A 62 1.47 -0.56 -13.53
CA ILE A 62 2.92 -0.53 -13.35
C ILE A 62 3.38 -1.71 -12.50
N ALA A 63 2.67 -2.00 -11.41
CA ALA A 63 3.01 -3.09 -10.51
C ALA A 63 2.97 -4.43 -11.26
N ARG A 64 1.92 -4.67 -12.03
CA ARG A 64 1.79 -5.89 -12.82
C ARG A 64 2.92 -6.01 -13.84
N PHE A 65 3.20 -4.94 -14.57
CA PHE A 65 4.27 -4.92 -15.58
C PHE A 65 5.62 -5.24 -14.95
N MET A 66 5.96 -4.58 -13.85
CA MET A 66 7.26 -4.79 -13.20
C MET A 66 7.37 -6.18 -12.58
N ASN A 67 6.27 -6.69 -12.02
CA ASN A 67 6.26 -8.04 -11.47
C ASN A 67 6.49 -9.10 -12.55
N GLU A 68 5.96 -8.89 -13.75
CA GLU A 68 6.21 -9.76 -14.90
C GLU A 68 7.68 -9.72 -15.33
N LYS A 69 8.40 -8.66 -15.00
CA LYS A 69 9.84 -8.51 -15.26
C LYS A 69 10.70 -9.01 -14.10
N GLU A 70 10.13 -9.84 -13.25
CA GLU A 70 10.82 -10.46 -12.11
C GLU A 70 11.28 -9.48 -11.03
N CYS A 71 10.58 -8.35 -10.90
CA CYS A 71 10.77 -7.43 -9.79
C CYS A 71 9.71 -7.68 -8.73
N SER A 72 10.10 -7.63 -7.46
CA SER A 72 9.12 -7.49 -6.39
C SER A 72 8.70 -6.04 -6.35
N VAL A 73 7.41 -5.80 -6.13
CA VAL A 73 6.85 -4.45 -6.15
C VAL A 73 6.21 -4.17 -4.80
N VAL A 74 6.57 -3.04 -4.20
CA VAL A 74 5.97 -2.57 -2.96
C VAL A 74 5.19 -1.31 -3.30
N VAL A 75 3.88 -1.35 -3.09
CA VAL A 75 2.97 -0.24 -3.41
C VAL A 75 2.44 0.36 -2.12
N SER A 76 2.49 1.68 -1.99
CA SER A 76 1.93 2.39 -0.86
C SER A 76 0.99 3.49 -1.34
N LEU A 77 -0.30 3.23 -1.20
CA LEU A 77 -1.39 4.12 -1.58
C LEU A 77 -2.52 3.99 -0.58
N VAL A 78 -3.34 5.02 -0.45
CA VAL A 78 -4.56 4.91 0.37
C VAL A 78 -5.45 3.80 -0.18
N SER A 79 -5.68 3.76 -1.49
CA SER A 79 -6.47 2.73 -2.19
C SER A 79 -7.81 2.44 -1.49
N PRO A 80 -8.73 3.42 -1.41
CA PRO A 80 -9.90 3.29 -0.53
C PRO A 80 -11.00 2.38 -1.06
N TYR A 81 -10.92 1.95 -2.34
CA TYR A 81 -12.01 1.24 -2.99
C TYR A 81 -11.78 -0.26 -2.97
N LYS A 82 -12.55 -0.95 -2.16
CA LYS A 82 -12.44 -2.40 -1.98
C LYS A 82 -12.64 -3.16 -3.29
N ASP A 83 -13.62 -2.76 -4.10
CA ASP A 83 -13.89 -3.40 -5.38
C ASP A 83 -12.65 -3.40 -6.29
N GLN A 84 -11.95 -2.28 -6.35
CA GLN A 84 -10.75 -2.14 -7.17
C GLN A 84 -9.59 -3.00 -6.64
N ARG A 85 -9.40 -3.04 -5.32
CA ARG A 85 -8.38 -3.88 -4.70
C ARG A 85 -8.66 -5.36 -4.91
N GLU A 86 -9.92 -5.78 -4.70
CA GLU A 86 -10.31 -7.19 -4.82
C GLU A 86 -10.15 -7.69 -6.28
N GLU A 87 -10.56 -6.89 -7.25
CA GLU A 87 -10.39 -7.25 -8.66
C GLU A 87 -8.91 -7.46 -9.00
N PHE A 88 -8.04 -6.60 -8.50
CA PHE A 88 -6.61 -6.73 -8.73
C PHE A 88 -6.04 -8.01 -8.11
N LYS A 89 -6.48 -8.36 -6.90
CA LYS A 89 -6.04 -9.59 -6.23
C LYS A 89 -6.54 -10.86 -6.93
N GLU A 90 -7.69 -10.81 -7.58
CA GLU A 90 -8.22 -11.95 -8.34
C GLU A 90 -7.33 -12.29 -9.53
N ASN A 91 -6.70 -11.30 -10.12
CA ASN A 91 -5.95 -11.45 -11.37
C ASN A 91 -4.43 -11.48 -11.17
N ASN A 92 -3.95 -11.28 -9.96
CA ASN A 92 -2.52 -11.18 -9.67
C ASN A 92 -2.20 -11.78 -8.31
N GLU A 93 -0.96 -12.22 -8.12
CA GLU A 93 -0.48 -12.63 -6.81
C GLU A 93 -0.11 -11.39 -6.00
N VAL A 94 -0.95 -11.03 -5.03
CA VAL A 94 -0.79 -9.83 -4.22
C VAL A 94 -0.91 -10.18 -2.74
N ILE A 95 0.02 -9.66 -1.95
CA ILE A 95 -0.12 -9.64 -0.50
C ILE A 95 -0.65 -8.25 -0.14
N GLU A 96 -1.90 -8.19 0.26
CA GLU A 96 -2.55 -6.94 0.69
C GLU A 96 -2.27 -6.72 2.16
N ILE A 97 -1.78 -5.53 2.50
CA ILE A 97 -1.38 -5.17 3.87
C ILE A 97 -2.17 -3.92 4.27
N TYR A 98 -3.09 -4.10 5.21
CA TYR A 98 -3.92 -3.01 5.73
C TYR A 98 -3.26 -2.44 6.98
N ILE A 99 -2.88 -1.17 6.90
CA ILE A 99 -2.24 -0.44 8.00
C ILE A 99 -3.24 0.55 8.57
N HIS A 100 -3.47 0.49 9.87
CA HIS A 100 -4.37 1.43 10.54
C HIS A 100 -3.84 1.82 11.92
N THR A 101 -4.38 2.92 12.45
CA THR A 101 -4.05 3.42 13.77
C THR A 101 -5.24 4.18 14.35
N SER A 102 -5.40 4.12 15.67
CA SER A 102 -6.35 4.99 16.38
C SER A 102 -5.69 6.27 16.89
N GLU A 103 -4.37 6.42 16.71
CA GLU A 103 -3.65 7.61 17.15
C GLU A 103 -3.97 8.81 16.28
N VAL A 104 -3.98 10.01 16.92
CA VAL A 104 -4.06 11.28 16.20
C VAL A 104 -2.64 11.67 15.80
N ARG A 105 -2.34 11.61 14.50
CA ARG A 105 -1.00 11.84 13.96
C ARG A 105 -0.88 13.08 13.09
N GLY A 106 -1.91 13.95 13.10
CA GLY A 106 -1.88 15.22 12.39
C GLY A 106 -2.26 15.14 10.91
N ARG A 107 -2.69 13.97 10.42
CA ARG A 107 -3.08 13.78 9.02
C ARG A 107 -4.58 13.51 8.87
N GLU A 108 -5.37 13.66 9.93
CA GLU A 108 -6.80 13.32 9.95
C GLU A 108 -7.62 14.18 8.97
N ASN A 109 -7.20 15.41 8.70
CA ASN A 109 -7.85 16.27 7.73
C ASN A 109 -7.73 15.74 6.29
N PHE A 110 -6.81 14.82 6.04
CA PHE A 110 -6.60 14.22 4.73
C PHE A 110 -7.24 12.84 4.62
N HIS A 111 -7.95 12.38 5.66
CA HIS A 111 -8.63 11.10 5.64
C HIS A 111 -9.68 11.04 4.53
N VAL A 112 -9.75 9.90 3.88
CA VAL A 112 -10.75 9.63 2.84
C VAL A 112 -12.00 9.11 3.53
N LEU A 113 -13.13 9.81 3.34
CA LEU A 113 -14.37 9.49 4.05
C LEU A 113 -15.03 8.19 3.57
N ASP A 114 -14.79 7.81 2.33
CA ASP A 114 -15.35 6.61 1.72
C ASP A 114 -14.36 5.45 1.66
N TYR A 115 -13.39 5.42 2.59
CA TYR A 115 -12.46 4.30 2.68
C TYR A 115 -13.19 3.03 3.13
N ASP A 116 -13.09 1.98 2.30
CA ASP A 116 -13.71 0.69 2.54
C ASP A 116 -12.61 -0.33 2.86
N PRO A 117 -12.44 -0.73 4.14
CA PRO A 117 -11.35 -1.60 4.54
C PRO A 117 -11.46 -3.02 3.96
N PRO A 118 -10.33 -3.74 3.84
CA PRO A 118 -10.38 -5.11 3.35
C PRO A 118 -11.08 -6.03 4.34
N THR A 119 -11.68 -7.11 3.84
CA THR A 119 -12.40 -8.09 4.64
C THR A 119 -11.92 -9.52 4.42
N GLU A 120 -11.17 -9.78 3.35
CA GLU A 120 -10.71 -11.13 3.01
C GLU A 120 -9.29 -11.12 2.49
N ASN A 121 -8.52 -12.14 2.84
CA ASN A 121 -7.17 -12.39 2.32
C ASN A 121 -6.25 -11.18 2.42
N PHE A 122 -6.04 -10.70 3.63
CA PHE A 122 -5.17 -9.56 3.89
C PHE A 122 -4.43 -9.72 5.22
N ILE A 123 -3.33 -8.98 5.33
CA ILE A 123 -2.57 -8.85 6.57
C ILE A 123 -3.00 -7.54 7.21
N GLU A 124 -3.27 -7.58 8.51
CA GLU A 124 -3.67 -6.38 9.25
C GLU A 124 -2.58 -5.98 10.24
N ILE A 125 -2.18 -4.73 10.19
CA ILE A 125 -1.19 -4.16 11.13
C ILE A 125 -1.81 -2.92 11.78
N ASP A 126 -2.00 -3.00 13.09
CA ASP A 126 -2.41 -1.85 13.91
C ASP A 126 -1.13 -1.21 14.46
N THR A 127 -0.86 0.01 14.05
CA THR A 127 0.35 0.74 14.47
C THR A 127 0.12 1.61 15.70
N THR A 128 -1.03 1.51 16.34
CA THR A 128 -1.37 2.28 17.55
C THR A 128 -0.36 1.98 18.66
N ASN A 129 0.25 3.02 19.22
CA ASN A 129 1.22 2.93 20.31
C ASN A 129 2.44 2.05 20.00
N LYS A 130 2.78 1.89 18.73
CA LYS A 130 3.92 1.10 18.29
C LYS A 130 4.90 1.95 17.49
N GLY A 131 6.20 1.73 17.74
CA GLY A 131 7.25 2.29 16.91
C GLY A 131 7.31 1.56 15.57
N GLU A 132 8.03 2.17 14.61
CA GLU A 132 8.14 1.60 13.26
C GLU A 132 8.86 0.25 13.25
N ASP A 133 9.87 0.05 14.10
CA ASP A 133 10.60 -1.23 14.19
C ASP A 133 9.70 -2.34 14.71
N GLU A 134 8.90 -2.04 15.73
CA GLU A 134 7.96 -3.00 16.30
C GLU A 134 6.90 -3.40 15.30
N SER A 135 6.32 -2.42 14.59
CA SER A 135 5.33 -2.68 13.56
C SER A 135 5.91 -3.50 12.40
N PHE A 136 7.16 -3.23 12.05
CA PHE A 136 7.84 -4.00 10.99
C PHE A 136 8.09 -5.45 11.40
N ILE A 137 8.47 -5.69 12.63
CA ILE A 137 8.65 -7.07 13.15
C ILE A 137 7.33 -7.83 13.06
N ASP A 138 6.22 -7.19 13.45
CA ASP A 138 4.89 -7.79 13.32
C ASP A 138 4.57 -8.14 11.86
N LEU A 139 4.88 -7.24 10.94
CA LEU A 139 4.64 -7.43 9.52
C LEU A 139 5.43 -8.61 8.97
N ILE A 140 6.72 -8.70 9.27
CA ILE A 140 7.59 -9.76 8.77
C ILE A 140 7.11 -11.13 9.25
N LYS A 141 6.68 -11.24 10.50
CA LYS A 141 6.14 -12.49 11.04
C LYS A 141 4.93 -12.99 10.25
N LEU A 142 4.11 -12.07 9.75
CA LEU A 142 2.90 -12.42 8.99
C LEU A 142 3.22 -12.72 7.53
N ILE A 143 4.19 -12.04 6.94
CA ILE A 143 4.58 -12.28 5.55
C ILE A 143 5.33 -13.59 5.38
N ASP A 144 6.23 -13.92 6.29
CA ASP A 144 7.11 -15.08 6.19
C ASP A 144 6.43 -16.41 6.59
N LEU A 145 5.15 -16.35 6.81
CA LEU A 145 4.37 -17.56 7.02
C LEU A 145 4.05 -18.23 5.69
#